data_b7d0064609914e43bea034187880a5f9
#
_entry.id   b7d0064609914e43bea034187880a5f9
#
_cell.length_a   1.000
_cell.length_b   1.000
_cell.length_c   1.000
_cell.angle_alpha   90.00
_cell.angle_beta   90.00
_cell.angle_gamma   90.00
#
_symmetry.space_group_name_H-M   'P 1'
#
loop_
_entity.id
_entity.type
_entity.pdbx_description
1 polymer ?
#
loop_
_entity_poly.entity_id
_entity_poly.type
_entity_poly.pdbx_seq_one_letter_code
_entity_poly.pdbx_strand_id
1 'polypeptide(L)'
;DQIGAEFKRRFEGKPINKILTIEASGIGIACVAAQHFKVPVVFAKKTQSINLEGEMYVAEVESFTHRCKNQVIVSQKFLSEEDHVLIIDDFLANGCALQGLIQIVQAAGATVEGIGIVIEKGFQAGGSIIRNLGYQLESLAIVDAMDEKTGTFVFREQK
;
A
#
# COMPACT_ATOMS: atom_id res chain seq x y z
N ASP A 1 -2.69 17.79 -1.00
CA ASP A 1 -3.61 17.80 -2.14
C ASP A 1 -2.93 17.32 -3.43
N GLN A 2 -1.77 17.88 -3.83
CA GLN A 2 -1.05 17.50 -5.06
C GLN A 2 -0.73 16.00 -5.16
N ILE A 3 -0.39 15.32 -4.06
CA ILE A 3 -0.15 13.87 -4.02
C ILE A 3 -1.39 13.10 -4.50
N GLY A 4 -2.57 13.48 -4.00
CA GLY A 4 -3.82 12.84 -4.40
C GLY A 4 -4.16 13.06 -5.88
N ALA A 5 -3.95 14.29 -6.37
CA ALA A 5 -4.14 14.64 -7.78
C ALA A 5 -3.19 13.84 -8.69
N GLU A 6 -1.92 13.69 -8.28
CA GLU A 6 -0.92 12.94 -9.06
C GLU A 6 -1.23 11.44 -9.10
N PHE A 7 -1.67 10.84 -8.01
CA PHE A 7 -2.15 9.46 -8.04
C PHE A 7 -3.36 9.32 -8.97
N LYS A 8 -4.33 10.27 -8.91
CA LYS A 8 -5.49 10.24 -9.81
C LYS A 8 -5.06 10.27 -11.28
N ARG A 9 -4.06 11.10 -11.63
CA ARG A 9 -3.51 11.17 -12.99
C ARG A 9 -2.83 9.86 -13.42
N ARG A 10 -2.00 9.25 -12.54
CA ARG A 10 -1.25 8.01 -12.86
C ARG A 10 -2.15 6.79 -13.02
N PHE A 11 -3.27 6.75 -12.33
CA PHE A 11 -4.26 5.67 -12.41
C PHE A 11 -5.51 6.06 -13.20
N GLU A 12 -5.39 7.04 -14.09
CA GLU A 12 -6.49 7.46 -14.96
C GLU A 12 -7.02 6.28 -15.80
N GLY A 13 -8.33 6.19 -15.95
CA GLY A 13 -8.99 5.11 -16.72
C GLY A 13 -9.15 3.79 -15.97
N LYS A 14 -8.57 3.63 -14.79
CA LYS A 14 -8.79 2.44 -13.95
C LYS A 14 -10.15 2.51 -13.25
N PRO A 15 -10.88 1.38 -13.15
CA PRO A 15 -12.22 1.33 -12.54
C PRO A 15 -12.16 1.31 -10.99
N ILE A 16 -11.28 2.10 -10.40
CA ILE A 16 -11.06 2.12 -8.94
C ILE A 16 -12.32 2.62 -8.25
N ASN A 17 -12.84 1.81 -7.32
CA ASN A 17 -14.00 2.13 -6.50
C ASN A 17 -13.71 2.12 -4.99
N LYS A 18 -12.48 1.76 -4.58
CA LYS A 18 -12.06 1.73 -3.18
C LYS A 18 -10.56 1.98 -3.04
N ILE A 19 -10.15 2.67 -1.98
CA ILE A 19 -8.75 2.80 -1.59
C ILE A 19 -8.52 1.99 -0.32
N LEU A 20 -7.45 1.19 -0.31
CA LEU A 20 -6.98 0.43 0.84
C LEU A 20 -5.60 0.94 1.25
N THR A 21 -5.41 1.14 2.54
CA THR A 21 -4.12 1.50 3.14
C THR A 21 -3.88 0.72 4.43
N ILE A 22 -2.78 1.00 5.11
CA ILE A 22 -2.45 0.41 6.40
C ILE A 22 -2.17 1.49 7.45
N GLU A 23 -2.60 1.25 8.70
CA GLU A 23 -2.32 2.19 9.79
C GLU A 23 -0.80 2.32 10.06
N ALA A 24 -0.31 3.50 10.47
CA ALA A 24 -1.10 4.71 10.68
C ALA A 24 -0.80 5.77 9.59
N SER A 25 0.45 5.89 9.13
CA SER A 25 0.95 6.99 8.28
C SER A 25 0.28 7.07 6.90
N GLY A 26 -0.07 5.92 6.31
CA GLY A 26 -0.76 5.86 5.02
C GLY A 26 -2.18 6.44 5.03
N ILE A 27 -2.86 6.49 6.19
CA ILE A 27 -4.27 6.88 6.29
C ILE A 27 -4.50 8.31 5.78
N GLY A 28 -3.67 9.27 6.21
CA GLY A 28 -3.82 10.66 5.80
C GLY A 28 -3.67 10.84 4.28
N ILE A 29 -2.72 10.16 3.68
CA ILE A 29 -2.45 10.17 2.23
C ILE A 29 -3.61 9.53 1.48
N ALA A 30 -4.10 8.38 1.93
CA ALA A 30 -5.23 7.68 1.34
C ALA A 30 -6.50 8.53 1.38
N CYS A 31 -6.77 9.24 2.48
CA CYS A 31 -7.93 10.12 2.59
C CYS A 31 -7.86 11.30 1.61
N VAL A 32 -6.69 11.91 1.43
CA VAL A 32 -6.51 12.99 0.44
C VAL A 32 -6.68 12.45 -0.98
N ALA A 33 -6.07 11.31 -1.30
CA ALA A 33 -6.24 10.67 -2.61
C ALA A 33 -7.71 10.31 -2.89
N ALA A 34 -8.42 9.79 -1.90
CA ALA A 34 -9.82 9.40 -2.03
C ALA A 34 -10.75 10.55 -2.46
N GLN A 35 -10.44 11.78 -2.09
CA GLN A 35 -11.19 12.96 -2.54
C GLN A 35 -11.12 13.13 -4.05
N HIS A 36 -9.94 12.89 -4.66
CA HIS A 36 -9.75 12.97 -6.11
C HIS A 36 -10.38 11.79 -6.86
N PHE A 37 -10.38 10.60 -6.26
CA PHE A 37 -11.05 9.42 -6.84
C PHE A 37 -12.56 9.38 -6.55
N LYS A 38 -13.03 10.11 -5.54
CA LYS A 38 -14.42 10.11 -5.04
C LYS A 38 -14.88 8.72 -4.59
N VAL A 39 -14.02 8.03 -3.86
CA VAL A 39 -14.22 6.67 -3.37
C VAL A 39 -13.96 6.56 -1.87
N PRO A 40 -14.53 5.54 -1.19
CA PRO A 40 -14.24 5.30 0.22
C PRO A 40 -12.82 4.83 0.47
N VAL A 41 -12.34 5.05 1.70
CA VAL A 41 -11.07 4.54 2.21
C VAL A 41 -11.34 3.46 3.25
N VAL A 42 -10.63 2.36 3.14
CA VAL A 42 -10.52 1.32 4.15
C VAL A 42 -9.07 1.24 4.59
N PHE A 43 -8.83 1.08 5.88
CA PHE A 43 -7.49 0.85 6.38
C PHE A 43 -7.38 -0.47 7.12
N ALA A 44 -6.29 -1.17 6.86
CA ALA A 44 -5.92 -2.37 7.57
C ALA A 44 -5.25 -2.03 8.90
N LYS A 45 -5.52 -2.83 9.92
CA LYS A 45 -4.89 -2.71 11.24
C LYS A 45 -3.76 -3.72 11.39
N LYS A 46 -2.72 -3.33 12.11
CA LYS A 46 -1.67 -4.23 12.57
C LYS A 46 -2.06 -4.79 13.93
N THR A 47 -2.02 -6.09 14.11
CA THR A 47 -2.32 -6.72 15.40
C THR A 47 -1.31 -7.83 15.72
N GLN A 48 -1.11 -8.07 17.02
CA GLN A 48 -0.31 -9.19 17.50
C GLN A 48 -1.18 -10.36 17.99
N SER A 49 -2.50 -10.18 18.10
CA SER A 49 -3.43 -11.20 18.62
C SER A 49 -4.77 -11.19 17.88
N ILE A 50 -5.36 -12.39 17.73
CA ILE A 50 -6.62 -12.63 17.00
C ILE A 50 -7.81 -12.60 17.99
N ASN A 51 -7.92 -11.62 18.85
CA ASN A 51 -9.13 -11.45 19.67
C ASN A 51 -10.04 -10.39 19.05
N LEU A 52 -10.62 -10.71 17.88
CA LEU A 52 -11.49 -9.79 17.14
C LEU A 52 -12.89 -10.37 17.05
N GLU A 53 -13.85 -9.62 17.53
CA GLU A 53 -15.27 -9.90 17.28
C GLU A 53 -15.60 -9.58 15.81
N GLY A 54 -16.10 -10.56 15.08
CA GLY A 54 -16.53 -10.41 13.70
C GLY A 54 -15.65 -11.13 12.68
N GLU A 55 -16.14 -11.19 11.45
CA GLU A 55 -15.43 -11.80 10.34
C GLU A 55 -14.36 -10.86 9.78
N MET A 56 -13.12 -11.33 9.74
CA MET A 56 -11.95 -10.57 9.30
C MET A 56 -11.22 -11.29 8.19
N TYR A 57 -10.70 -10.52 7.22
CA TYR A 57 -9.60 -10.96 6.39
C TYR A 57 -8.31 -10.76 7.16
N VAL A 58 -7.45 -11.77 7.19
CA VAL A 58 -6.19 -11.77 7.94
C VAL A 58 -5.06 -12.14 6.98
N ALA A 59 -3.98 -11.37 6.99
CA ALA A 59 -2.73 -11.73 6.33
C ALA A 59 -1.58 -11.73 7.34
N GLU A 60 -0.73 -12.75 7.27
CA GLU A 60 0.50 -12.79 8.05
C GLU A 60 1.63 -12.11 7.27
N VAL A 61 2.30 -11.17 7.93
CA VAL A 61 3.43 -10.44 7.35
C VAL A 61 4.68 -10.75 8.18
N GLU A 62 5.63 -11.44 7.60
CA GLU A 62 6.94 -11.67 8.23
C GLU A 62 7.88 -10.50 7.94
N SER A 63 8.30 -9.81 8.99
CA SER A 63 9.40 -8.85 8.88
C SER A 63 10.72 -9.57 9.14
N PHE A 64 11.54 -9.75 8.11
CA PHE A 64 12.86 -10.38 8.23
C PHE A 64 13.83 -9.61 9.14
N THR A 65 13.60 -8.33 9.38
CA THR A 65 14.46 -7.49 10.21
C THR A 65 14.12 -7.52 11.71
N HIS A 66 12.91 -7.92 12.07
CA HIS A 66 12.44 -7.87 13.45
C HIS A 66 11.72 -9.15 13.87
N ARG A 67 12.10 -10.33 13.54
CA ARG A 67 11.54 -11.62 14.06
C ARG A 67 10.09 -11.57 14.62
N CYS A 68 9.30 -10.57 14.21
CA CYS A 68 7.93 -10.32 14.62
C CYS A 68 7.00 -10.70 13.48
N LYS A 69 6.16 -11.68 13.73
CA LYS A 69 5.00 -11.96 12.88
C LYS A 69 3.92 -10.93 13.23
N ASN A 70 3.72 -9.97 12.37
CA ASN A 70 2.60 -9.06 12.48
C ASN A 70 1.46 -9.59 11.60
N GLN A 71 0.25 -9.55 12.14
CA GLN A 71 -0.94 -9.79 11.35
C GLN A 71 -1.52 -8.48 10.89
N VAL A 72 -1.94 -8.45 9.64
CA VAL A 72 -2.68 -7.34 9.05
C VAL A 72 -4.12 -7.80 8.86
N ILE A 73 -5.07 -7.01 9.31
CA ILE A 73 -6.49 -7.37 9.33
C ILE A 73 -7.37 -6.29 8.75
N VAL A 74 -8.44 -6.71 8.07
CA VAL A 74 -9.54 -5.87 7.58
C VAL A 74 -10.86 -6.57 7.83
N SER A 75 -11.87 -5.85 8.33
CA SER A 75 -13.21 -6.42 8.49
C SER A 75 -13.84 -6.71 7.13
N GLN A 76 -14.46 -7.89 7.01
CA GLN A 76 -15.17 -8.32 5.80
C GLN A 76 -16.35 -7.40 5.43
N LYS A 77 -16.84 -6.61 6.38
CA LYS A 77 -17.88 -5.59 6.12
C LYS A 77 -17.45 -4.50 5.16
N PHE A 78 -16.14 -4.28 5.00
CA PHE A 78 -15.60 -3.15 4.25
C PHE A 78 -14.92 -3.53 2.94
N LEU A 79 -14.80 -4.82 2.65
CA LEU A 79 -14.14 -5.29 1.44
C LEU A 79 -14.86 -6.54 0.90
N SER A 80 -15.16 -6.52 -0.40
CA SER A 80 -15.91 -7.58 -1.09
C SER A 80 -15.34 -7.86 -2.49
N GLU A 81 -15.84 -8.91 -3.14
CA GLU A 81 -15.44 -9.31 -4.50
C GLU A 81 -15.75 -8.25 -5.59
N GLU A 82 -16.67 -7.34 -5.32
CA GLU A 82 -17.03 -6.26 -6.24
C GLU A 82 -16.05 -5.07 -6.19
N ASP A 83 -15.08 -5.10 -5.26
CA ASP A 83 -14.17 -3.99 -5.06
C ASP A 83 -13.00 -4.01 -6.05
N HIS A 84 -12.76 -2.85 -6.65
CA HIS A 84 -11.62 -2.50 -7.49
C HIS A 84 -10.70 -1.58 -6.70
N VAL A 85 -9.65 -2.15 -6.13
CA VAL A 85 -8.87 -1.53 -5.05
C VAL A 85 -7.61 -0.88 -5.59
N LEU A 86 -7.42 0.39 -5.23
CA LEU A 86 -6.11 1.06 -5.26
C LEU A 86 -5.49 0.96 -3.86
N ILE A 87 -4.33 0.34 -3.75
CA ILE A 87 -3.56 0.33 -2.50
C ILE A 87 -2.69 1.57 -2.46
N ILE A 88 -2.73 2.33 -1.35
CA ILE A 88 -1.89 3.52 -1.14
C ILE A 88 -1.14 3.38 0.17
N ASP A 89 0.17 3.70 0.16
CA ASP A 89 0.99 3.80 1.37
C ASP A 89 2.03 4.91 1.24
N ASP A 90 2.60 5.33 2.38
CA ASP A 90 3.60 6.39 2.43
C ASP A 90 4.98 5.92 1.96
N PHE A 91 5.47 4.79 2.49
CA PHE A 91 6.80 4.25 2.18
C PHE A 91 6.75 2.81 1.70
N LEU A 92 7.56 2.53 0.69
CA LEU A 92 7.85 1.15 0.27
C LEU A 92 9.31 0.82 0.56
N ALA A 93 9.54 -0.11 1.48
CA ALA A 93 10.85 -0.61 1.87
C ALA A 93 11.04 -2.06 1.39
N ASN A 94 10.84 -3.04 2.27
CA ASN A 94 10.95 -4.46 1.93
C ASN A 94 9.71 -5.07 1.26
N GLY A 95 8.57 -4.35 1.26
CA GLY A 95 7.33 -4.77 0.62
C GLY A 95 6.44 -5.68 1.44
N CYS A 96 6.81 -6.01 2.69
CA CYS A 96 6.02 -6.93 3.52
C CYS A 96 4.58 -6.42 3.75
N ALA A 97 4.42 -5.14 4.11
CA ALA A 97 3.09 -4.56 4.34
C ALA A 97 2.21 -4.63 3.08
N LEU A 98 2.76 -4.28 1.92
CA LEU A 98 2.03 -4.35 0.65
C LEU A 98 1.63 -5.78 0.29
N GLN A 99 2.50 -6.75 0.49
CA GLN A 99 2.17 -8.16 0.26
C GLN A 99 1.01 -8.61 1.16
N GLY A 100 0.99 -8.17 2.42
CA GLY A 100 -0.14 -8.42 3.32
C GLY A 100 -1.43 -7.79 2.83
N LEU A 101 -1.40 -6.54 2.36
CA LEU A 101 -2.58 -5.87 1.79
C LEU A 101 -3.07 -6.56 0.51
N ILE A 102 -2.16 -6.99 -0.37
CA ILE A 102 -2.48 -7.75 -1.57
C ILE A 102 -3.19 -9.07 -1.21
N GLN A 103 -2.66 -9.81 -0.22
CA GLN A 103 -3.29 -11.06 0.25
C GLN A 103 -4.71 -10.81 0.79
N ILE A 104 -4.94 -9.71 1.50
CA ILE A 104 -6.27 -9.32 2.00
C ILE A 104 -7.23 -9.06 0.84
N VAL A 105 -6.80 -8.30 -0.18
CA VAL A 105 -7.62 -8.03 -1.37
C VAL A 105 -7.96 -9.33 -2.10
N GLN A 106 -6.98 -10.23 -2.25
CA GLN A 106 -7.19 -11.55 -2.86
C GLN A 106 -8.14 -12.43 -2.03
N ALA A 107 -8.02 -12.44 -0.70
CA ALA A 107 -8.90 -13.19 0.19
C ALA A 107 -10.36 -12.69 0.12
N ALA A 108 -10.56 -11.41 -0.15
CA ALA A 108 -11.88 -10.82 -0.38
C ALA A 108 -12.46 -11.13 -1.77
N GLY A 109 -11.69 -11.76 -2.67
CA GLY A 109 -12.06 -11.91 -4.08
C GLY A 109 -12.04 -10.62 -4.88
N ALA A 110 -11.53 -9.53 -4.29
CA ALA A 110 -11.44 -8.21 -4.90
C ALA A 110 -10.26 -8.11 -5.88
N THR A 111 -10.26 -7.06 -6.70
CA THR A 111 -9.21 -6.82 -7.70
C THR A 111 -8.27 -5.71 -7.24
N VAL A 112 -6.95 -5.94 -7.29
CA VAL A 112 -5.95 -4.88 -7.14
C VAL A 112 -5.75 -4.19 -8.48
N GLU A 113 -6.24 -2.96 -8.61
CA GLU A 113 -6.12 -2.15 -9.84
C GLU A 113 -4.76 -1.47 -9.97
N GLY A 114 -4.13 -1.20 -8.84
CA GLY A 114 -2.79 -0.61 -8.79
C GLY A 114 -2.32 -0.33 -7.37
N ILE A 115 -1.09 0.11 -7.27
CA ILE A 115 -0.42 0.43 -5.99
C ILE A 115 0.29 1.77 -6.13
N GLY A 116 -0.08 2.73 -5.27
CA GLY A 116 0.50 4.07 -5.19
C GLY A 116 1.34 4.23 -3.94
N ILE A 117 2.59 4.63 -4.09
CA ILE A 117 3.56 4.86 -3.01
C ILE A 117 4.10 6.27 -3.11
N VAL A 118 4.17 6.97 -1.97
CA VAL A 118 4.76 8.32 -1.98
C VAL A 118 6.27 8.23 -2.15
N ILE A 119 6.94 7.44 -1.32
CA ILE A 119 8.41 7.28 -1.37
C ILE A 119 8.79 5.80 -1.40
N GLU A 120 9.44 5.37 -2.47
CA GLU A 120 10.04 4.04 -2.59
C GLU A 120 11.52 4.11 -2.21
N LYS A 121 11.95 3.20 -1.33
CA LYS A 121 13.38 2.97 -1.05
C LYS A 121 13.93 2.03 -2.13
N GLY A 122 14.40 2.60 -3.23
CA GLY A 122 14.85 1.86 -4.42
C GLY A 122 16.06 0.95 -4.19
N PHE A 123 16.80 1.16 -3.10
CA PHE A 123 17.89 0.29 -2.64
C PHE A 123 17.40 -0.93 -1.83
N GLN A 124 16.09 -1.10 -1.63
CA GLN A 124 15.47 -2.27 -1.00
C GLN A 124 14.63 -3.06 -2.00
N ALA A 125 14.33 -4.32 -1.67
CA ALA A 125 13.74 -5.26 -2.61
C ALA A 125 12.25 -5.05 -2.89
N GLY A 126 11.53 -4.27 -2.07
CA GLY A 126 10.07 -4.18 -2.12
C GLY A 126 9.51 -3.79 -3.49
N GLY A 127 10.09 -2.76 -4.11
CA GLY A 127 9.64 -2.32 -5.44
C GLY A 127 9.79 -3.39 -6.51
N SER A 128 10.93 -4.10 -6.52
CA SER A 128 11.18 -5.20 -7.45
C SER A 128 10.21 -6.35 -7.23
N ILE A 129 9.95 -6.72 -5.98
CA ILE A 129 9.02 -7.80 -5.62
C ILE A 129 7.63 -7.48 -6.15
N ILE A 130 7.11 -6.29 -5.88
CA ILE A 130 5.75 -5.89 -6.27
C ILE A 130 5.61 -5.83 -7.81
N ARG A 131 6.61 -5.26 -8.51
CA ARG A 131 6.59 -5.21 -9.99
C ARG A 131 6.67 -6.61 -10.61
N ASN A 132 7.46 -7.52 -10.03
CA ASN A 132 7.56 -8.91 -10.50
C ASN A 132 6.27 -9.72 -10.27
N LEU A 133 5.42 -9.32 -9.33
CA LEU A 133 4.08 -9.88 -9.16
C LEU A 133 3.09 -9.41 -10.25
N GLY A 134 3.50 -8.49 -11.13
CA GLY A 134 2.70 -8.01 -12.25
C GLY A 134 1.78 -6.83 -11.92
N TYR A 135 1.88 -6.23 -10.74
CA TYR A 135 1.08 -5.07 -10.38
C TYR A 135 1.66 -3.77 -10.93
N GLN A 136 0.79 -2.86 -11.36
CA GLN A 136 1.18 -1.49 -11.65
C GLN A 136 1.54 -0.80 -10.32
N LEU A 137 2.82 -0.49 -10.16
CA LEU A 137 3.36 0.23 -9.00
C LEU A 137 3.82 1.61 -9.44
N GLU A 138 3.18 2.64 -8.89
CA GLU A 138 3.50 4.03 -9.11
C GLU A 138 4.10 4.62 -7.83
N SER A 139 5.40 4.91 -7.85
CA SER A 139 6.11 5.58 -6.76
C SER A 139 6.34 7.04 -7.15
N LEU A 140 5.87 7.99 -6.33
CA LEU A 140 6.01 9.41 -6.64
C LEU A 140 7.46 9.89 -6.54
N ALA A 141 8.23 9.29 -5.64
CA ALA A 141 9.67 9.47 -5.54
C ALA A 141 10.34 8.13 -5.27
N ILE A 142 11.50 7.88 -5.89
CA ILE A 142 12.32 6.69 -5.65
C ILE A 142 13.69 7.16 -5.18
N VAL A 143 14.08 6.74 -3.99
CA VAL A 143 15.40 7.02 -3.40
C VAL A 143 16.32 5.84 -3.68
N ASP A 144 17.31 6.02 -4.54
CA ASP A 144 18.26 4.96 -4.93
C ASP A 144 19.42 4.80 -3.94
N ALA A 145 19.77 5.84 -3.20
CA ALA A 145 20.79 5.78 -2.16
C ALA A 145 20.55 6.83 -1.06
N MET A 146 20.96 6.51 0.15
CA MET A 146 21.03 7.39 1.30
C MET A 146 22.42 7.30 1.92
N ASP A 147 23.03 8.43 2.23
CA ASP A 147 24.24 8.50 3.05
C ASP A 147 23.87 9.12 4.40
N GLU A 148 23.85 8.30 5.45
CA GLU A 148 23.50 8.74 6.80
C GLU A 148 24.51 9.72 7.40
N LYS A 149 25.78 9.70 6.94
CA LYS A 149 26.84 10.56 7.46
C LYS A 149 26.74 11.98 6.92
N THR A 150 26.38 12.10 5.64
CA THR A 150 26.26 13.40 4.96
C THR A 150 24.84 13.93 4.90
N GLY A 151 23.83 13.08 5.17
CA GLY A 151 22.43 13.39 5.00
C GLY A 151 22.01 13.53 3.51
N THR A 152 22.81 12.97 2.60
CA THR A 152 22.56 13.08 1.16
C THR A 152 21.63 11.98 0.68
N PHE A 153 20.68 12.35 -0.21
CA PHE A 153 19.78 11.43 -0.88
C PHE A 153 19.99 11.49 -2.39
N VAL A 154 19.98 10.33 -3.03
CA VAL A 154 20.02 10.22 -4.49
C VAL A 154 18.62 9.74 -4.96
N PHE A 155 17.95 10.59 -5.71
CA PHE A 155 16.65 10.25 -6.29
C PHE A 155 16.83 9.70 -7.70
N ARG A 156 16.02 8.67 -8.02
CA ARG A 156 15.95 8.15 -9.38
C ARG A 156 15.20 9.14 -10.26
N GLU A 157 15.77 9.44 -11.43
CA GLU A 157 15.02 10.17 -12.45
C GLU A 157 13.83 9.33 -12.93
N GLN A 158 12.66 9.92 -12.90
CA GLN A 158 11.44 9.31 -13.44
C GLN A 158 11.11 10.00 -14.76
N LYS A 159 10.83 9.19 -15.77
CA LYS A 159 10.45 9.66 -17.12
C LYS A 159 8.95 9.93 -17.21
#